data_cffdbe0ba6ec25a5f35878cc1aca16e3
#
_entry.id   cffdbe0ba6ec25a5f35878cc1aca16e3
#
_cell.length_a   1.000
_cell.length_b   1.000
_cell.length_c   1.000
_cell.angle_alpha   90.00
_cell.angle_beta   90.00
_cell.angle_gamma   90.00
#
_symmetry.space_group_name_H-M   'P 1'
#
loop_
_entity.id
_entity.type
_entity.pdbx_description
1 polymer ?
#
loop_
_entity_poly.entity_id
_entity_poly.type
_entity_poly.pdbx_seq_one_letter_code
_entity_poly.pdbx_strand_id
1 'polypeptide(L)'
;NQLYANYAIGKDTLAMRAVVGEEALSGEDLLYLEFLEKFERKFIDQGNEGRSIFDALDLAWSLVRIFPRELLRRIPAKTLDQFYDRKV
;
A
#
# COMPACT_ATOMS: atom_id res chain seq x y z
N ASN A 1 -7.20 5.20 -7.90
CA ASN A 1 -5.74 5.25 -7.82
C ASN A 1 -5.22 4.04 -7.06
N GLN A 2 -3.94 3.71 -7.25
CA GLN A 2 -3.40 2.45 -6.74
C GLN A 2 -3.42 2.38 -5.20
N LEU A 3 -3.18 3.48 -4.53
CA LEU A 3 -3.21 3.47 -3.06
C LEU A 3 -4.58 3.12 -2.52
N TYR A 4 -5.62 3.76 -3.05
CA TYR A 4 -6.98 3.49 -2.58
C TYR A 4 -7.45 2.10 -3.01
N ALA A 5 -7.03 1.64 -4.19
CA ALA A 5 -7.36 0.28 -4.63
C ALA A 5 -6.74 -0.75 -3.67
N ASN A 6 -5.49 -0.56 -3.30
CA ASN A 6 -4.82 -1.47 -2.38
C ASN A 6 -5.40 -1.38 -0.97
N TYR A 7 -5.80 -0.18 -0.57
CA TYR A 7 -6.47 0.01 0.72
C TYR A 7 -7.78 -0.80 0.78
N ALA A 8 -8.59 -0.72 -0.27
CA ALA A 8 -9.85 -1.47 -0.33
C ALA A 8 -9.60 -2.98 -0.26
N ILE A 9 -8.60 -3.47 -0.99
CA ILE A 9 -8.24 -4.89 -0.95
C ILE A 9 -7.77 -5.27 0.45
N GLY A 10 -6.99 -4.41 1.10
CA GLY A 10 -6.53 -4.66 2.47
C GLY A 10 -7.69 -4.77 3.47
N LYS A 11 -8.69 -3.91 3.33
CA LYS A 11 -9.88 -3.98 4.19
C LYS A 11 -10.65 -5.28 3.97
N ASP A 12 -10.80 -5.70 2.72
CA ASP A 12 -11.46 -6.95 2.41
C ASP A 12 -10.67 -8.15 2.95
N THR A 13 -9.35 -8.10 2.84
CA THR A 13 -8.47 -9.15 3.35
C THR A 13 -8.56 -9.25 4.88
N LEU A 14 -8.64 -8.11 5.55
CA LEU A 14 -8.79 -8.08 7.00
C LEU A 14 -10.11 -8.74 7.43
N ALA A 15 -11.20 -8.46 6.72
CA ALA A 15 -12.48 -9.08 6.98
C ALA A 15 -12.42 -10.59 6.76
N MET A 16 -11.75 -11.02 5.70
CA MET A 16 -11.57 -12.44 5.41
C MET A 16 -10.78 -13.14 6.53
N ARG A 17 -9.72 -12.50 7.02
CA ARG A 17 -8.92 -13.06 8.10
C ARG A 17 -9.75 -13.32 9.35
N ALA A 18 -10.70 -12.43 9.64
CA ALA A 18 -11.59 -12.59 10.81
C ALA A 18 -12.49 -13.81 10.67
N VAL A 19 -12.81 -14.21 9.43
CA VAL A 19 -13.69 -15.35 9.16
C VAL A 19 -12.94 -16.67 9.05
N VAL A 20 -11.85 -16.70 8.27
CA VAL A 20 -11.16 -17.95 7.93
C VAL A 20 -9.86 -18.17 8.72
N GLY A 21 -9.38 -17.15 9.39
CA GLY A 21 -8.14 -17.24 10.17
C GLY A 21 -6.92 -16.88 9.36
N GLU A 22 -5.85 -16.49 10.08
CA GLU A 22 -4.62 -16.03 9.46
C GLU A 22 -3.93 -17.11 8.64
N GLU A 23 -4.08 -18.37 9.05
CA GLU A 23 -3.41 -19.49 8.39
C GLU A 23 -3.90 -19.73 6.98
N ALA A 24 -5.09 -19.25 6.64
CA ALA A 24 -5.65 -19.40 5.31
C ALA A 24 -5.19 -18.32 4.33
N LEU A 25 -4.44 -17.32 4.80
CA LEU A 25 -4.00 -16.21 3.98
C LEU A 25 -2.77 -16.58 3.17
N SER A 26 -2.72 -16.10 1.92
CA SER A 26 -1.54 -16.25 1.06
C SER A 26 -0.49 -15.20 1.42
N GLY A 27 0.73 -15.36 0.88
CA GLY A 27 1.76 -14.34 1.05
C GLY A 27 1.34 -12.98 0.50
N GLU A 28 0.59 -12.98 -0.60
CA GLU A 28 0.05 -11.75 -1.18
C GLU A 28 -0.94 -11.08 -0.24
N ASP A 29 -1.82 -11.86 0.40
CA ASP A 29 -2.77 -11.32 1.38
C ASP A 29 -2.04 -10.65 2.53
N LEU A 30 -0.94 -11.22 2.98
CA LEU A 30 -0.15 -10.63 4.07
C LEU A 30 0.46 -9.30 3.67
N LEU A 31 0.84 -9.12 2.41
CA LEU A 31 1.32 -7.84 1.92
C LEU A 31 0.23 -6.76 1.99
N TYR A 32 -1.00 -7.12 1.64
CA TYR A 32 -2.11 -6.17 1.72
C TYR A 32 -2.42 -5.79 3.17
N LEU A 33 -2.29 -6.70 4.10
CA LEU A 33 -2.49 -6.39 5.52
C LEU A 33 -1.39 -5.48 6.05
N GLU A 34 -0.15 -5.72 5.66
CA GLU A 34 0.97 -4.85 6.03
C GLU A 34 0.75 -3.44 5.49
N PHE A 35 0.35 -3.35 4.22
CA PHE A 35 0.05 -2.07 3.59
C PHE A 35 -1.08 -1.35 4.32
N LEU A 36 -2.15 -2.05 4.63
CA LEU A 36 -3.30 -1.48 5.32
C LEU A 36 -2.89 -0.84 6.64
N GLU A 37 -2.14 -1.56 7.46
CA GLU A 37 -1.70 -1.06 8.76
C GLU A 37 -0.85 0.20 8.61
N LYS A 38 0.12 0.17 7.71
CA LYS A 38 1.01 1.31 7.50
C LYS A 38 0.29 2.51 6.90
N PHE A 39 -0.62 2.26 5.96
CA PHE A 39 -1.39 3.32 5.34
C PHE A 39 -2.28 4.03 6.36
N GLU A 40 -2.98 3.27 7.19
CA GLU A 40 -3.84 3.86 8.21
C GLU A 40 -3.03 4.66 9.22
N ARG A 41 -1.90 4.11 9.66
CA ARG A 41 -1.08 4.77 10.66
C ARG A 41 -0.42 6.05 10.13
N LYS A 42 0.09 5.99 8.91
CA LYS A 42 0.90 7.08 8.37
C LYS A 42 0.12 8.13 7.61
N PHE A 43 -0.98 7.76 6.97
CA PHE A 43 -1.79 8.69 6.18
C PHE A 43 -3.07 9.13 6.88
N ILE A 44 -3.73 8.21 7.55
CA ILE A 44 -5.05 8.49 8.12
C ILE A 44 -4.92 8.98 9.55
N ASP A 45 -4.26 8.22 10.42
CA ASP A 45 -4.20 8.53 11.83
C ASP A 45 -3.37 9.77 12.14
N GLN A 46 -2.25 9.94 11.45
CA GLN A 46 -1.38 11.08 11.67
C GLN A 46 -1.78 12.33 10.89
N GLY A 47 -2.65 12.18 9.91
CA GLY A 47 -3.08 13.29 9.05
C GLY A 47 -1.94 13.78 8.18
N ASN A 48 -2.14 14.98 7.62
CA ASN A 48 -1.18 15.59 6.70
C ASN A 48 -0.59 16.89 7.24
N GLU A 49 -0.78 17.19 8.52
CA GLU A 49 -0.30 18.43 9.09
C GLU A 49 1.21 18.50 9.03
N GLY A 50 1.73 19.61 8.51
CA GLY A 50 3.16 19.84 8.41
C GLY A 50 3.86 19.02 7.34
N ARG A 51 3.15 18.20 6.59
CA ARG A 51 3.75 17.39 5.55
C ARG A 51 3.68 18.11 4.21
N SER A 52 4.82 18.25 3.54
CA SER A 52 4.84 18.81 2.19
C SER A 52 4.27 17.81 1.20
N ILE A 53 3.92 18.32 -0.01
CA ILE A 53 3.46 17.43 -1.08
C ILE A 53 4.56 16.43 -1.48
N PHE A 54 5.83 16.84 -1.41
CA PHE A 54 6.94 15.95 -1.75
C PHE A 54 7.10 14.86 -0.71
N ASP A 55 6.95 15.19 0.58
CA ASP A 55 6.99 14.19 1.65
C ASP A 55 5.83 13.19 1.51
N ALA A 56 4.65 13.68 1.15
CA ALA A 56 3.50 12.82 0.94
C ALA A 56 3.72 11.86 -0.22
N LEU A 57 4.32 12.35 -1.32
CA LEU A 57 4.62 11.51 -2.47
C LEU A 57 5.68 10.45 -2.13
N ASP A 58 6.73 10.83 -1.41
CA ASP A 58 7.76 9.88 -1.00
C ASP A 58 7.18 8.80 -0.10
N LEU A 59 6.32 9.17 0.83
CA LEU A 59 5.64 8.21 1.69
C LEU A 59 4.75 7.28 0.88
N ALA A 60 4.00 7.83 -0.09
CA ALA A 60 3.14 7.02 -0.96
C ALA A 60 3.98 5.98 -1.71
N TRP A 61 5.12 6.36 -2.29
CA TRP A 61 5.97 5.43 -2.99
C TRP A 61 6.59 4.39 -2.05
N SER A 62 6.95 4.77 -0.82
CA SER A 62 7.46 3.79 0.14
C SER A 62 6.41 2.73 0.48
N LEU A 63 5.14 3.12 0.54
CA LEU A 63 4.05 2.17 0.78
C LEU A 63 3.79 1.29 -0.43
N VAL A 64 3.84 1.86 -1.62
CA VAL A 64 3.63 1.11 -2.87
C VAL A 64 4.73 0.06 -3.05
N ARG A 65 5.94 0.34 -2.61
CA ARG A 65 7.07 -0.60 -2.72
C ARG A 65 6.94 -1.84 -1.84
N ILE A 66 5.96 -1.90 -0.95
CA ILE A 66 5.65 -3.13 -0.23
C ILE A 66 5.26 -4.24 -1.20
N PHE A 67 4.67 -3.87 -2.34
CA PHE A 67 4.17 -4.82 -3.34
C PHE A 67 5.17 -5.03 -4.47
N PRO A 68 5.23 -6.25 -5.04
CA PRO A 68 5.91 -6.46 -6.32
C PRO A 68 5.28 -5.59 -7.41
N ARG A 69 6.09 -5.19 -8.40
CA ARG A 69 5.60 -4.37 -9.51
C ARG A 69 4.38 -4.97 -10.19
N GLU A 70 4.34 -6.29 -10.28
CA GLU A 70 3.28 -7.01 -10.98
C GLU A 70 1.90 -6.74 -10.40
N LEU A 71 1.84 -6.37 -9.12
CA LEU A 71 0.58 -6.08 -8.45
C LEU A 71 0.15 -4.62 -8.59
N LEU A 72 0.98 -3.76 -9.15
CA LEU A 72 0.73 -2.33 -9.25
C LEU A 72 0.19 -1.98 -10.63
N ARG A 73 -0.94 -2.59 -10.99
CA ARG A 73 -1.49 -2.54 -12.34
C ARG A 73 -2.12 -1.21 -12.71
N ARG A 74 -2.49 -0.41 -11.74
CA ARG A 74 -3.12 0.89 -11.98
C ARG A 74 -2.12 2.01 -12.22
N ILE A 75 -0.83 1.73 -12.02
CA ILE A 75 0.23 2.70 -12.26
C ILE A 75 0.85 2.39 -13.62
N PRO A 76 0.94 3.38 -14.52
CA PRO A 76 1.58 3.13 -15.82
C PRO A 76 3.01 2.63 -15.64
N ALA A 77 3.41 1.70 -16.50
CA ALA A 77 4.74 1.10 -16.44
C ALA A 77 5.84 2.16 -16.51
N LYS A 78 5.65 3.19 -17.31
CA LYS A 78 6.62 4.28 -17.43
C LYS A 78 6.83 5.01 -16.11
N THR A 79 5.76 5.21 -15.34
CA THR A 79 5.84 5.83 -14.02
C THR A 79 6.53 4.91 -13.03
N LEU A 80 6.23 3.61 -13.08
CA LEU A 80 6.92 2.64 -12.24
C LEU A 80 8.41 2.60 -12.52
N ASP A 81 8.80 2.64 -13.79
CA ASP A 81 10.21 2.66 -14.18
C ASP A 81 10.93 3.88 -13.61
N GLN A 82 10.23 5.00 -13.52
CA GLN A 82 10.83 6.24 -13.04
C GLN A 82 10.94 6.30 -11.52
N PHE A 83 9.94 5.78 -10.79
CA PHE A 83 9.83 6.02 -9.35
C PHE A 83 9.90 4.77 -8.48
N TYR A 84 9.43 3.63 -8.97
CA TYR A 84 9.34 2.43 -8.13
C TYR A 84 10.70 1.96 -7.64
N ASP A 85 11.70 1.94 -8.52
CA ASP A 85 13.03 1.46 -8.19
C ASP A 85 13.91 2.53 -7.55
N ARG A 86 13.39 3.73 -7.40
CA ARG A 86 14.14 4.84 -6.82
C ARG A 86 14.36 4.59 -5.34
N LYS A 87 15.63 4.65 -4.93
CA LYS A 87 15.98 4.56 -3.51
C LYS A 87 15.92 5.95 -2.89
N VAL A 88 15.25 6.02 -1.79
CA VAL A 88 15.11 7.26 -1.04
C VAL A 88 16.01 7.22 0.18
#